data_d7ea700246a60ac78d4f91706c7b117d
#
_entry.id   d7ea700246a60ac78d4f91706c7b117d
#
_cell.length_a   1.000
_cell.length_b   1.000
_cell.length_c   1.000
_cell.angle_alpha   90.00
_cell.angle_beta   90.00
_cell.angle_gamma   90.00
#
_symmetry.space_group_name_H-M   'P 1'
#
loop_
_entity.id
_entity.type
_entity.pdbx_description
1 polymer ?
#
loop_
_entity_poly.entity_id
_entity_poly.type
_entity_poly.pdbx_seq_one_letter_code
_entity_poly.pdbx_strand_id
1 'polypeptide(L)'
;MGGIVTSKTKIWKWLLTASIFIICFSSRSYAAGWDCQWRYLQENGQPVQGWQQLEWQGDLDWYYFDPNGFMQRGWQLIGEKWYYFYESGQMADGEVEVGGRKVQFEQGVLIDLPNDEAHRKASYARDERTEAEILQAEEKIRQAVEYCNQGETPYEKAYRICEWMKEHLYYDLNGPYDVVGALNAGGTICEGYAVVYREIADRMGFYCEKIVSRKMNHAWNFIVVDGMEYYTDVTWEDGGNQLFNMLLGEEIERTHTIEAVQHQSQF
;
A
#
# COMPACT_ATOMS: atom_id res chain seq x y z
N MET A 1 99.04 -17.83 -36.61
CA MET A 1 98.48 -17.42 -37.82
C MET A 1 97.00 -17.74 -37.76
N GLY A 2 96.28 -16.77 -37.70
CA GLY A 2 94.97 -16.72 -37.06
C GLY A 2 93.85 -17.39 -37.81
N GLY A 3 93.12 -18.22 -37.13
CA GLY A 3 91.86 -18.82 -37.57
C GLY A 3 90.67 -18.06 -36.95
N ILE A 4 89.82 -17.53 -37.82
CA ILE A 4 88.63 -16.83 -37.44
C ILE A 4 87.53 -17.86 -37.19
N VAL A 5 87.05 -17.91 -35.94
CA VAL A 5 85.87 -18.70 -35.53
C VAL A 5 84.62 -17.87 -35.73
N THR A 6 83.79 -18.23 -36.69
CA THR A 6 82.45 -17.63 -36.87
C THR A 6 81.47 -18.31 -36.01
N SER A 7 80.96 -17.57 -35.01
CA SER A 7 79.88 -17.98 -34.19
C SER A 7 78.54 -17.85 -34.95
N LYS A 8 77.84 -18.98 -35.10
CA LYS A 8 76.49 -19.01 -35.64
C LYS A 8 75.48 -18.79 -34.50
N THR A 9 74.99 -17.61 -34.37
CA THR A 9 73.87 -17.30 -33.50
C THR A 9 72.53 -17.87 -34.05
N LYS A 10 71.97 -18.88 -33.43
CA LYS A 10 70.66 -19.39 -33.73
C LYS A 10 69.61 -18.41 -33.17
N ILE A 11 68.93 -17.71 -34.07
CA ILE A 11 67.74 -16.91 -33.76
C ILE A 11 66.57 -17.89 -33.62
N TRP A 12 66.15 -18.13 -32.39
CA TRP A 12 64.88 -18.79 -32.11
C TRP A 12 63.71 -17.81 -32.33
N LYS A 13 63.02 -18.04 -33.43
CA LYS A 13 61.73 -17.39 -33.66
C LYS A 13 60.74 -17.99 -32.71
N TRP A 14 60.33 -17.21 -31.69
CA TRP A 14 59.17 -17.48 -30.90
C TRP A 14 57.92 -17.17 -31.75
N LEU A 15 57.28 -18.21 -32.27
CA LEU A 15 55.94 -18.10 -32.81
C LEU A 15 54.97 -18.02 -31.61
N LEU A 16 54.57 -16.79 -31.25
CA LEU A 16 53.43 -16.53 -30.39
C LEU A 16 52.17 -16.92 -31.19
N THR A 17 51.72 -18.15 -31.01
CA THR A 17 50.35 -18.51 -31.38
C THR A 17 49.42 -17.81 -30.41
N ALA A 18 48.92 -16.64 -30.80
CA ALA A 18 47.80 -16.01 -30.13
C ALA A 18 46.58 -16.91 -30.33
N SER A 19 46.30 -17.76 -29.34
CA SER A 19 45.04 -18.46 -29.27
C SER A 19 43.95 -17.40 -28.96
N ILE A 20 43.28 -16.97 -30.01
CA ILE A 20 42.04 -16.19 -29.88
C ILE A 20 41.01 -17.14 -29.25
N PHE A 21 40.86 -17.06 -27.95
CA PHE A 21 39.69 -17.60 -27.26
C PHE A 21 38.50 -16.75 -27.74
N ILE A 22 37.81 -17.20 -28.75
CA ILE A 22 36.47 -16.75 -29.07
C ILE A 22 35.60 -17.29 -27.92
N ILE A 23 35.41 -16.47 -26.88
CA ILE A 23 34.38 -16.72 -25.91
C ILE A 23 33.07 -16.49 -26.69
N CYS A 24 32.49 -17.57 -27.21
CA CYS A 24 31.12 -17.57 -27.63
C CYS A 24 30.28 -17.32 -26.37
N PHE A 25 29.98 -16.07 -26.10
CA PHE A 25 28.82 -15.75 -25.30
C PHE A 25 27.63 -16.31 -26.07
N SER A 26 27.25 -17.55 -25.78
CA SER A 26 25.92 -18.02 -26.13
C SER A 26 24.97 -17.19 -25.31
N SER A 27 24.50 -16.09 -25.87
CA SER A 27 23.33 -15.42 -25.37
C SER A 27 22.21 -16.46 -25.37
N ARG A 28 21.94 -17.02 -24.21
CA ARG A 28 20.72 -17.83 -24.05
C ARG A 28 19.57 -16.88 -24.34
N SER A 29 18.96 -17.03 -25.49
CA SER A 29 17.71 -16.39 -25.81
C SER A 29 16.67 -17.07 -24.93
N TYR A 30 16.13 -16.34 -23.98
CA TYR A 30 14.97 -16.76 -23.23
C TYR A 30 13.74 -16.34 -24.04
N ALA A 31 12.71 -17.15 -24.10
CA ALA A 31 11.42 -16.66 -24.55
C ALA A 31 10.93 -15.65 -23.51
N ALA A 32 10.49 -14.47 -23.95
CA ALA A 32 9.86 -13.53 -23.06
C ALA A 32 8.62 -14.18 -22.42
N GLY A 33 8.41 -13.98 -21.13
CA GLY A 33 7.29 -14.60 -20.46
C GLY A 33 7.39 -14.61 -18.93
N TRP A 34 6.34 -15.13 -18.31
CA TRP A 34 6.20 -15.24 -16.87
C TRP A 34 7.11 -16.34 -16.30
N ASP A 35 7.75 -16.05 -15.18
CA ASP A 35 8.45 -17.04 -14.39
C ASP A 35 7.60 -17.51 -13.19
N CYS A 36 8.11 -18.48 -12.44
CA CYS A 36 7.42 -19.05 -11.27
C CYS A 36 7.37 -18.11 -10.05
N GLN A 37 7.99 -16.94 -10.11
CA GLN A 37 8.02 -15.92 -9.06
C GLN A 37 7.16 -14.70 -9.41
N TRP A 38 6.28 -14.81 -10.42
CA TRP A 38 5.43 -13.72 -10.89
C TRP A 38 6.22 -12.50 -11.39
N ARG A 39 7.36 -12.75 -12.07
CA ARG A 39 8.11 -11.75 -12.82
C ARG A 39 7.94 -12.02 -14.32
N TYR A 40 7.87 -10.96 -15.09
CA TYR A 40 7.87 -11.08 -16.55
C TYR A 40 9.29 -10.86 -17.08
N LEU A 41 9.85 -11.87 -17.70
CA LEU A 41 11.20 -11.83 -18.22
C LEU A 41 11.21 -11.42 -19.70
N GLN A 42 12.13 -10.54 -20.06
CA GLN A 42 12.43 -10.19 -21.44
C GLN A 42 13.26 -11.32 -22.12
N GLU A 43 13.41 -11.24 -23.45
CA GLU A 43 14.23 -12.20 -24.22
C GLU A 43 15.70 -12.30 -23.75
N ASN A 44 16.20 -11.27 -23.08
CA ASN A 44 17.53 -11.25 -22.47
C ASN A 44 17.57 -11.91 -21.06
N GLY A 45 16.44 -12.40 -20.56
CA GLY A 45 16.31 -13.02 -19.25
C GLY A 45 16.23 -12.04 -18.08
N GLN A 46 16.18 -10.73 -18.34
CA GLN A 46 16.02 -9.72 -17.29
C GLN A 46 14.55 -9.46 -16.99
N PRO A 47 14.16 -9.29 -15.73
CA PRO A 47 12.79 -8.93 -15.38
C PRO A 47 12.48 -7.51 -15.84
N VAL A 48 11.24 -7.30 -16.27
CA VAL A 48 10.71 -5.95 -16.53
C VAL A 48 10.49 -5.20 -15.21
N GLN A 49 10.42 -3.87 -15.30
CA GLN A 49 10.16 -2.99 -14.17
C GLN A 49 9.17 -1.89 -14.59
N GLY A 50 8.49 -1.30 -13.61
CA GLY A 50 7.52 -0.25 -13.85
C GLY A 50 6.29 -0.73 -14.61
N TRP A 51 5.64 0.20 -15.30
CA TRP A 51 4.44 -0.07 -16.09
C TRP A 51 4.73 -0.92 -17.32
N GLN A 52 3.96 -2.00 -17.51
CA GLN A 52 4.02 -2.87 -18.68
C GLN A 52 2.61 -3.18 -19.16
N GLN A 53 2.44 -3.21 -20.47
CA GLN A 53 1.23 -3.72 -21.10
C GLN A 53 1.55 -5.11 -21.67
N LEU A 54 0.92 -6.13 -21.12
CA LEU A 54 1.22 -7.52 -21.42
C LEU A 54 -0.05 -8.27 -21.82
N GLU A 55 0.10 -9.18 -22.78
CA GLU A 55 -0.97 -10.08 -23.17
C GLU A 55 -1.04 -11.28 -22.21
N TRP A 56 -2.21 -11.53 -21.66
CA TRP A 56 -2.51 -12.69 -20.82
C TRP A 56 -3.87 -13.29 -21.24
N GLN A 57 -3.86 -14.56 -21.63
CA GLN A 57 -5.05 -15.30 -22.06
C GLN A 57 -5.82 -14.66 -23.24
N GLY A 58 -5.17 -13.84 -24.06
CA GLY A 58 -5.76 -13.15 -25.20
C GLY A 58 -6.21 -11.72 -24.95
N ASP A 59 -6.13 -11.26 -23.71
CA ASP A 59 -6.42 -9.87 -23.32
C ASP A 59 -5.12 -9.11 -23.06
N LEU A 60 -5.10 -7.84 -23.46
CA LEU A 60 -3.96 -6.94 -23.30
C LEU A 60 -4.23 -6.00 -22.13
N ASP A 61 -3.57 -6.24 -21.01
CA ASP A 61 -3.79 -5.52 -19.77
C ASP A 61 -2.57 -4.80 -19.25
N TRP A 62 -2.76 -3.83 -18.36
CA TRP A 62 -1.71 -3.14 -17.66
C TRP A 62 -1.31 -3.86 -16.38
N TYR A 63 0.01 -3.95 -16.17
CA TYR A 63 0.68 -4.50 -15.00
C TYR A 63 1.70 -3.51 -14.48
N TYR A 64 2.01 -3.59 -13.20
CA TYR A 64 3.10 -2.84 -12.61
C TYR A 64 4.07 -3.77 -11.90
N PHE A 65 5.37 -3.52 -12.09
CA PHE A 65 6.45 -4.31 -11.50
C PHE A 65 7.33 -3.39 -10.64
N ASP A 66 7.69 -3.86 -9.46
CA ASP A 66 8.57 -3.13 -8.57
C ASP A 66 10.01 -3.02 -9.12
N PRO A 67 10.93 -2.28 -8.47
CA PRO A 67 12.32 -2.19 -8.90
C PRO A 67 13.08 -3.53 -8.90
N ASN A 68 12.58 -4.55 -8.21
CA ASN A 68 13.14 -5.91 -8.21
C ASN A 68 12.52 -6.79 -9.31
N GLY A 69 11.54 -6.27 -10.05
CA GLY A 69 10.85 -6.95 -11.14
C GLY A 69 9.68 -7.84 -10.68
N PHE A 70 9.21 -7.70 -9.45
CA PHE A 70 8.03 -8.44 -8.98
C PHE A 70 6.73 -7.74 -9.36
N MET A 71 5.79 -8.51 -9.90
CA MET A 71 4.45 -8.05 -10.24
C MET A 71 3.72 -7.56 -8.99
N GLN A 72 3.16 -6.37 -9.05
CA GLN A 72 2.41 -5.79 -7.95
C GLN A 72 0.94 -6.22 -7.99
N ARG A 73 0.34 -6.35 -6.81
CA ARG A 73 -1.06 -6.74 -6.58
C ARG A 73 -1.64 -5.90 -5.44
N GLY A 74 -2.98 -5.88 -5.35
CA GLY A 74 -3.67 -5.06 -4.36
C GLY A 74 -3.53 -3.57 -4.63
N TRP A 75 -3.68 -2.78 -3.60
CA TRP A 75 -3.56 -1.32 -3.67
C TRP A 75 -2.12 -0.86 -3.81
N GLN A 76 -1.87 0.03 -4.77
CA GLN A 76 -0.53 0.58 -5.03
C GLN A 76 -0.59 2.10 -5.20
N LEU A 77 0.27 2.82 -4.47
CA LEU A 77 0.46 4.26 -4.67
C LEU A 77 1.65 4.46 -5.62
N ILE A 78 1.37 4.88 -6.86
CA ILE A 78 2.37 5.03 -7.90
C ILE A 78 2.31 6.46 -8.43
N GLY A 79 3.37 7.25 -8.20
CA GLY A 79 3.41 8.64 -8.64
C GLY A 79 2.25 9.49 -8.08
N GLU A 80 1.98 9.38 -6.78
CA GLU A 80 0.93 10.11 -6.04
C GLU A 80 -0.51 9.75 -6.46
N LYS A 81 -0.70 8.64 -7.19
CA LYS A 81 -2.01 8.14 -7.64
C LYS A 81 -2.21 6.73 -7.15
N TRP A 82 -3.44 6.45 -6.69
CA TRP A 82 -3.83 5.13 -6.27
C TRP A 82 -4.31 4.30 -7.46
N TYR A 83 -3.82 3.04 -7.49
CA TYR A 83 -4.19 1.99 -8.42
C TYR A 83 -4.57 0.74 -7.65
N TYR A 84 -5.37 -0.11 -8.25
CA TYR A 84 -5.63 -1.45 -7.73
C TYR A 84 -5.29 -2.49 -8.79
N PHE A 85 -4.59 -3.53 -8.37
CA PHE A 85 -4.26 -4.67 -9.22
C PHE A 85 -4.92 -5.92 -8.65
N TYR A 86 -5.61 -6.67 -9.49
CA TYR A 86 -6.19 -7.94 -9.09
C TYR A 86 -5.10 -8.94 -8.65
N GLU A 87 -5.51 -10.07 -8.07
CA GLU A 87 -4.59 -11.17 -7.73
C GLU A 87 -3.84 -11.70 -8.97
N SER A 88 -4.43 -11.59 -10.15
CA SER A 88 -3.79 -11.87 -11.45
C SER A 88 -2.76 -10.84 -11.88
N GLY A 89 -2.64 -9.70 -11.17
CA GLY A 89 -1.75 -8.58 -11.47
C GLY A 89 -2.30 -7.58 -12.49
N GLN A 90 -3.46 -7.81 -13.06
CA GLN A 90 -4.09 -6.89 -14.01
C GLN A 90 -4.59 -5.64 -13.28
N MET A 91 -4.37 -4.48 -13.89
CA MET A 91 -4.84 -3.20 -13.36
C MET A 91 -6.36 -3.09 -13.46
N ALA A 92 -6.99 -2.71 -12.36
CA ALA A 92 -8.43 -2.42 -12.35
C ALA A 92 -8.72 -1.10 -13.09
N ASP A 93 -9.83 -1.07 -13.85
CA ASP A 93 -10.35 0.13 -14.51
C ASP A 93 -11.89 0.09 -14.55
N GLY A 94 -12.53 1.26 -14.55
CA GLY A 94 -13.98 1.35 -14.47
C GLY A 94 -14.54 1.13 -13.06
N GLU A 95 -15.82 0.72 -12.96
CA GLU A 95 -16.44 0.35 -11.67
C GLU A 95 -16.02 -1.07 -11.29
N VAL A 96 -15.34 -1.21 -10.17
CA VAL A 96 -14.78 -2.47 -9.67
C VAL A 96 -15.20 -2.68 -8.22
N GLU A 97 -15.49 -3.91 -7.85
CA GLU A 97 -15.74 -4.27 -6.46
C GLU A 97 -14.42 -4.72 -5.81
N VAL A 98 -13.92 -3.93 -4.86
CA VAL A 98 -12.72 -4.23 -4.10
C VAL A 98 -13.10 -4.30 -2.63
N GLY A 99 -12.83 -5.44 -2.00
CA GLY A 99 -13.18 -5.65 -0.59
C GLY A 99 -14.67 -5.48 -0.27
N GLY A 100 -15.58 -5.77 -1.22
CA GLY A 100 -17.03 -5.62 -1.06
C GLY A 100 -17.55 -4.18 -1.32
N ARG A 101 -16.69 -3.25 -1.72
CA ARG A 101 -17.05 -1.87 -2.08
C ARG A 101 -16.90 -1.65 -3.57
N LYS A 102 -17.86 -0.92 -4.16
CA LYS A 102 -17.73 -0.38 -5.51
C LYS A 102 -16.81 0.82 -5.51
N VAL A 103 -15.71 0.71 -6.21
CA VAL A 103 -14.70 1.76 -6.40
C VAL A 103 -14.63 2.10 -7.87
N GLN A 104 -14.45 3.35 -8.18
CA GLN A 104 -14.38 3.83 -9.55
C GLN A 104 -12.93 4.21 -9.92
N PHE A 105 -12.45 3.61 -11.00
CA PHE A 105 -11.16 3.96 -11.61
C PHE A 105 -11.40 4.59 -12.98
N GLU A 106 -10.56 5.54 -13.34
CA GLU A 106 -10.48 6.11 -14.69
C GLU A 106 -9.04 6.01 -15.19
N GLN A 107 -8.84 5.26 -16.28
CA GLN A 107 -7.50 4.93 -16.78
C GLN A 107 -6.61 4.27 -15.71
N GLY A 108 -7.23 3.42 -14.89
CA GLY A 108 -6.59 2.73 -13.77
C GLY A 108 -6.38 3.57 -12.50
N VAL A 109 -6.59 4.87 -12.57
CA VAL A 109 -6.45 5.76 -11.41
C VAL A 109 -7.73 5.79 -10.61
N LEU A 110 -7.63 5.61 -9.30
CA LEU A 110 -8.76 5.79 -8.40
C LEU A 110 -9.27 7.23 -8.48
N ILE A 111 -10.54 7.40 -8.87
CA ILE A 111 -11.20 8.72 -8.96
C ILE A 111 -12.21 8.94 -7.84
N ASP A 112 -12.72 7.87 -7.27
CA ASP A 112 -13.56 7.92 -6.07
C ASP A 112 -12.65 7.71 -4.85
N LEU A 113 -11.96 8.79 -4.48
CA LEU A 113 -11.28 8.84 -3.19
C LEU A 113 -12.34 9.05 -2.11
N PRO A 114 -12.24 8.31 -0.99
CA PRO A 114 -13.02 8.62 0.22
C PRO A 114 -12.83 10.07 0.71
N ASN A 115 -11.94 10.81 0.10
CA ASN A 115 -11.50 12.17 0.39
C ASN A 115 -12.19 13.27 -0.41
N ASP A 116 -13.23 12.98 -1.17
CA ASP A 116 -13.93 14.06 -1.80
C ASP A 116 -14.69 14.90 -0.74
N GLU A 117 -14.85 16.16 -1.03
CA GLU A 117 -15.55 17.12 -0.17
C GLU A 117 -17.00 16.68 0.13
N ALA A 118 -17.62 15.92 -0.78
CA ALA A 118 -18.97 15.38 -0.61
C ALA A 118 -19.00 14.25 0.44
N HIS A 119 -17.98 13.39 0.47
CA HIS A 119 -17.84 12.34 1.48
C HIS A 119 -17.53 12.94 2.86
N ARG A 120 -16.68 13.96 2.91
CA ARG A 120 -16.42 14.74 4.12
C ARG A 120 -17.69 15.42 4.61
N LYS A 121 -18.45 16.08 3.75
CA LYS A 121 -19.75 16.63 4.12
C LYS A 121 -20.70 15.57 4.66
N ALA A 122 -20.78 14.39 4.09
CA ALA A 122 -21.62 13.31 4.60
C ALA A 122 -21.15 12.78 5.96
N SER A 123 -19.83 12.73 6.21
CA SER A 123 -19.26 12.35 7.51
C SER A 123 -19.44 13.43 8.59
N TYR A 124 -19.55 14.70 8.18
CA TYR A 124 -19.77 15.85 9.06
C TYR A 124 -21.24 16.29 9.13
N ALA A 125 -22.04 15.97 8.12
CA ALA A 125 -23.43 16.42 8.00
C ALA A 125 -24.39 15.44 8.67
N ARG A 126 -24.36 15.39 10.00
CA ARG A 126 -25.64 15.28 10.68
C ARG A 126 -26.16 16.68 10.84
N ASP A 127 -27.41 16.92 10.40
CA ASP A 127 -28.10 18.22 10.29
C ASP A 127 -28.18 19.07 11.59
N GLU A 128 -27.43 18.71 12.62
CA GLU A 128 -27.50 19.30 13.96
C GLU A 128 -26.15 19.88 14.46
N ARG A 129 -25.04 19.79 13.68
CA ARG A 129 -23.76 20.32 14.14
C ARG A 129 -23.61 21.80 13.77
N THR A 130 -23.20 22.59 14.74
CA THR A 130 -22.88 24.00 14.52
C THR A 130 -21.54 24.16 13.81
N GLU A 131 -21.39 25.27 13.09
CA GLU A 131 -20.12 25.62 12.44
C GLU A 131 -18.94 25.66 13.45
N ALA A 132 -19.21 26.13 14.67
CA ALA A 132 -18.19 26.18 15.72
C ALA A 132 -17.73 24.76 16.15
N GLU A 133 -18.65 23.77 16.25
CA GLU A 133 -18.29 22.38 16.55
C GLU A 133 -17.48 21.76 15.43
N ILE A 134 -17.81 22.04 14.18
CA ILE A 134 -17.08 21.57 13.01
C ILE A 134 -15.64 22.16 13.01
N LEU A 135 -15.50 23.46 13.22
CA LEU A 135 -14.18 24.11 13.26
C LEU A 135 -13.31 23.60 14.41
N GLN A 136 -13.92 23.29 15.56
CA GLN A 136 -13.18 22.70 16.68
C GLN A 136 -12.68 21.28 16.35
N ALA A 137 -13.47 20.45 15.69
CA ALA A 137 -13.07 19.12 15.25
C ALA A 137 -11.99 19.19 14.18
N GLU A 138 -12.13 20.09 13.21
CA GLU A 138 -11.13 20.34 12.15
C GLU A 138 -9.77 20.73 12.74
N GLU A 139 -9.75 21.57 13.77
CA GLU A 139 -8.51 21.95 14.45
C GLU A 139 -7.84 20.74 15.12
N LYS A 140 -8.61 19.84 15.73
CA LYS A 140 -8.08 18.60 16.33
C LYS A 140 -7.54 17.63 15.28
N ILE A 141 -8.22 17.49 14.15
CA ILE A 141 -7.73 16.69 13.01
C ILE A 141 -6.41 17.26 12.49
N ARG A 142 -6.32 18.59 12.33
CA ARG A 142 -5.08 19.23 11.90
C ARG A 142 -3.93 18.93 12.85
N GLN A 143 -4.16 19.00 14.17
CA GLN A 143 -3.17 18.65 15.20
C GLN A 143 -2.76 17.17 15.12
N ALA A 144 -3.72 16.27 14.90
CA ALA A 144 -3.44 14.85 14.71
C ALA A 144 -2.55 14.60 13.49
N VAL A 145 -2.88 15.19 12.35
CA VAL A 145 -2.09 15.08 11.12
C VAL A 145 -0.68 15.64 11.30
N GLU A 146 -0.53 16.78 11.99
CA GLU A 146 0.77 17.36 12.28
C GLU A 146 1.61 16.45 13.19
N TYR A 147 1.03 15.86 14.22
CA TYR A 147 1.67 14.87 15.08
C TYR A 147 2.10 13.62 14.30
N CYS A 148 1.21 13.05 13.49
CA CYS A 148 1.49 11.85 12.73
C CYS A 148 2.56 12.07 11.66
N ASN A 149 2.60 13.25 11.02
CA ASN A 149 3.60 13.60 10.01
C ASN A 149 5.03 13.72 10.55
N GLN A 150 5.25 13.67 11.87
CA GLN A 150 6.58 13.57 12.45
C GLN A 150 7.19 12.15 12.31
N GLY A 151 6.42 11.13 11.92
CA GLY A 151 6.95 9.82 11.56
C GLY A 151 7.87 9.92 10.33
N GLU A 152 8.96 9.15 10.32
CA GLU A 152 9.94 9.17 9.23
C GLU A 152 9.47 8.37 8.01
N THR A 153 8.70 7.31 8.25
CA THR A 153 8.18 6.41 7.22
C THR A 153 6.65 6.47 7.12
N PRO A 154 6.04 6.09 5.98
CA PRO A 154 4.58 5.96 5.89
C PRO A 154 4.00 5.05 6.96
N TYR A 155 4.67 3.93 7.27
CA TYR A 155 4.27 3.01 8.34
C TYR A 155 4.26 3.70 9.71
N GLU A 156 5.30 4.43 10.09
CA GLU A 156 5.36 5.16 11.35
C GLU A 156 4.29 6.25 11.44
N LYS A 157 4.02 6.93 10.34
CA LYS A 157 2.95 7.93 10.27
C LYS A 157 1.58 7.31 10.53
N ALA A 158 1.27 6.17 9.91
CA ALA A 158 0.03 5.44 10.13
C ALA A 158 -0.05 4.88 11.56
N TYR A 159 1.05 4.32 12.07
CA TYR A 159 1.14 3.82 13.44
C TYR A 159 0.82 4.91 14.48
N ARG A 160 1.28 6.13 14.26
CA ARG A 160 1.08 7.28 15.15
C ARG A 160 -0.35 7.79 15.22
N ILE A 161 -1.22 7.43 14.26
CA ILE A 161 -2.65 7.75 14.35
C ILE A 161 -3.26 7.14 15.61
N CYS A 162 -3.01 5.85 15.84
CA CYS A 162 -3.47 5.14 17.02
C CYS A 162 -2.91 5.77 18.31
N GLU A 163 -1.62 6.09 18.33
CA GLU A 163 -0.98 6.74 19.50
C GLU A 163 -1.66 8.07 19.84
N TRP A 164 -1.84 8.94 18.84
CA TRP A 164 -2.51 10.22 19.05
C TRP A 164 -3.93 10.05 19.59
N MET A 165 -4.69 9.11 19.02
CA MET A 165 -6.07 8.87 19.45
C MET A 165 -6.16 8.36 20.88
N LYS A 166 -5.26 7.49 21.33
CA LYS A 166 -5.18 7.01 22.72
C LYS A 166 -4.90 8.13 23.74
N GLU A 167 -4.21 9.16 23.32
CA GLU A 167 -3.93 10.34 24.18
C GLU A 167 -5.10 11.33 24.22
N HIS A 168 -6.00 11.31 23.22
CA HIS A 168 -7.01 12.35 23.03
C HIS A 168 -8.44 11.84 23.15
N LEU A 169 -8.66 10.52 23.10
CA LEU A 169 -9.95 9.89 23.20
C LEU A 169 -9.98 8.86 24.35
N TYR A 170 -11.15 8.65 24.93
CA TYR A 170 -11.39 7.56 25.86
C TYR A 170 -12.70 6.84 25.53
N TYR A 171 -12.79 5.57 25.93
CA TYR A 171 -13.98 4.76 25.64
C TYR A 171 -15.17 5.16 26.53
N ASP A 172 -16.26 5.58 25.89
CA ASP A 172 -17.50 5.96 26.56
C ASP A 172 -18.70 5.31 25.84
N LEU A 173 -19.40 4.39 26.52
CA LEU A 173 -20.57 3.70 25.99
C LEU A 173 -21.72 4.62 25.57
N ASN A 174 -21.78 5.83 26.12
CA ASN A 174 -22.78 6.84 25.80
C ASN A 174 -22.23 7.94 24.88
N GLY A 175 -20.97 7.80 24.46
CA GLY A 175 -20.30 8.79 23.63
C GLY A 175 -20.88 8.85 22.21
N PRO A 176 -20.69 10.00 21.54
CA PRO A 176 -21.07 10.15 20.15
C PRO A 176 -20.23 9.25 19.25
N TYR A 177 -20.76 8.89 18.10
CA TYR A 177 -20.11 7.96 17.15
C TYR A 177 -19.74 8.61 15.80
N ASP A 178 -20.03 9.89 15.63
CA ASP A 178 -19.58 10.69 14.48
C ASP A 178 -18.26 11.42 14.78
N VAL A 179 -17.52 11.80 13.74
CA VAL A 179 -16.20 12.43 13.85
C VAL A 179 -16.22 13.69 14.72
N VAL A 180 -17.17 14.59 14.45
CA VAL A 180 -17.26 15.89 15.15
C VAL A 180 -17.58 15.70 16.61
N GLY A 181 -18.58 14.85 16.90
CA GLY A 181 -18.99 14.53 18.26
C GLY A 181 -17.89 13.85 19.05
N ALA A 182 -17.27 12.80 18.49
CA ALA A 182 -16.21 12.04 19.14
C ALA A 182 -15.02 12.93 19.51
N LEU A 183 -14.54 13.73 18.56
CA LEU A 183 -13.42 14.64 18.81
C LEU A 183 -13.76 15.71 19.84
N ASN A 184 -14.95 16.32 19.78
CA ASN A 184 -15.30 17.41 20.69
C ASN A 184 -15.60 16.93 22.10
N ALA A 185 -16.25 15.77 22.24
CA ALA A 185 -16.52 15.17 23.56
C ALA A 185 -15.25 14.57 24.19
N GLY A 186 -14.30 14.09 23.37
CA GLY A 186 -13.15 13.31 23.83
C GLY A 186 -13.50 11.88 24.21
N GLY A 187 -14.78 11.54 24.40
CA GLY A 187 -15.28 10.20 24.71
C GLY A 187 -16.14 9.64 23.59
N THR A 188 -15.93 8.37 23.21
CA THR A 188 -16.65 7.74 22.09
C THR A 188 -16.68 6.21 22.20
N ILE A 189 -17.53 5.56 21.40
CA ILE A 189 -17.61 4.10 21.25
C ILE A 189 -16.69 3.61 20.11
N CYS A 190 -16.61 2.30 19.89
CA CYS A 190 -15.78 1.70 18.83
C CYS A 190 -16.03 2.29 17.43
N GLU A 191 -17.28 2.62 17.11
CA GLU A 191 -17.62 3.25 15.83
C GLU A 191 -17.03 4.66 15.70
N GLY A 192 -17.05 5.47 16.77
CA GLY A 192 -16.42 6.79 16.78
C GLY A 192 -14.90 6.71 16.67
N TYR A 193 -14.27 5.75 17.35
CA TYR A 193 -12.85 5.48 17.14
C TYR A 193 -12.55 5.17 15.66
N ALA A 194 -13.33 4.29 15.05
CA ALA A 194 -13.10 3.87 13.68
C ALA A 194 -13.30 5.02 12.66
N VAL A 195 -14.29 5.88 12.84
CA VAL A 195 -14.49 7.02 11.92
C VAL A 195 -13.46 8.13 12.11
N VAL A 196 -13.00 8.38 13.34
CA VAL A 196 -11.91 9.35 13.60
C VAL A 196 -10.59 8.85 13.04
N TYR A 197 -10.25 7.58 13.24
CA TYR A 197 -9.05 6.99 12.65
C TYR A 197 -9.05 7.15 11.14
N ARG A 198 -10.15 6.78 10.48
CA ARG A 198 -10.29 6.90 9.03
C ARG A 198 -10.13 8.34 8.58
N GLU A 199 -10.77 9.30 9.24
CA GLU A 199 -10.68 10.72 8.86
C GLU A 199 -9.24 11.24 8.92
N ILE A 200 -8.48 10.89 9.96
CA ILE A 200 -7.06 11.27 10.07
C ILE A 200 -6.24 10.58 8.97
N ALA A 201 -6.43 9.29 8.75
CA ALA A 201 -5.74 8.53 7.72
C ALA A 201 -5.98 9.10 6.32
N ASP A 202 -7.24 9.42 6.02
CA ASP A 202 -7.67 10.05 4.77
C ASP A 202 -6.99 11.42 4.55
N ARG A 203 -6.92 12.25 5.60
CA ARG A 203 -6.22 13.55 5.53
C ARG A 203 -4.72 13.43 5.30
N MET A 204 -4.15 12.29 5.66
CA MET A 204 -2.74 11.97 5.43
C MET A 204 -2.50 11.29 4.08
N GLY A 205 -3.54 11.03 3.30
CA GLY A 205 -3.46 10.41 1.98
C GLY A 205 -3.37 8.87 2.01
N PHE A 206 -3.70 8.23 3.13
CA PHE A 206 -3.80 6.78 3.20
C PHE A 206 -5.19 6.30 2.75
N TYR A 207 -5.23 5.17 2.07
CA TYR A 207 -6.50 4.47 1.88
C TYR A 207 -6.88 3.76 3.17
N CYS A 208 -8.04 4.09 3.72
CA CYS A 208 -8.50 3.56 4.99
C CYS A 208 -10.01 3.29 4.98
N GLU A 209 -10.42 2.15 5.50
CA GLU A 209 -11.83 1.77 5.61
C GLU A 209 -12.21 1.44 7.05
N LYS A 210 -13.46 1.71 7.39
CA LYS A 210 -14.07 1.21 8.62
C LYS A 210 -14.62 -0.20 8.38
N ILE A 211 -14.25 -1.14 9.22
CA ILE A 211 -14.80 -2.48 9.25
C ILE A 211 -15.84 -2.58 10.35
N VAL A 212 -16.94 -3.25 10.09
CA VAL A 212 -18.00 -3.51 11.07
C VAL A 212 -18.31 -5.00 11.12
N SER A 213 -18.21 -5.61 12.30
CA SER A 213 -18.67 -6.97 12.56
C SER A 213 -19.96 -6.93 13.36
N ARG A 214 -21.05 -7.40 12.76
CA ARG A 214 -22.34 -7.55 13.46
C ARG A 214 -22.29 -8.62 14.55
N LYS A 215 -21.52 -9.67 14.32
CA LYS A 215 -21.36 -10.78 15.26
C LYS A 215 -20.63 -10.35 16.53
N MET A 216 -19.62 -9.51 16.39
CA MET A 216 -18.87 -8.95 17.50
C MET A 216 -19.51 -7.69 18.08
N ASN A 217 -20.48 -7.08 17.37
CA ASN A 217 -21.01 -5.75 17.64
C ASN A 217 -19.88 -4.73 17.82
N HIS A 218 -18.96 -4.71 16.85
CA HIS A 218 -17.72 -3.98 16.95
C HIS A 218 -17.28 -3.37 15.62
N ALA A 219 -16.49 -2.28 15.69
CA ALA A 219 -15.94 -1.59 14.53
C ALA A 219 -14.45 -1.28 14.74
N TRP A 220 -13.67 -1.43 13.66
CA TRP A 220 -12.24 -1.12 13.61
C TRP A 220 -11.84 -0.66 12.21
N ASN A 221 -10.56 -0.57 11.90
CA ASN A 221 -10.09 -0.08 10.62
C ASN A 221 -9.18 -1.06 9.89
N PHE A 222 -9.20 -0.92 8.59
CA PHE A 222 -8.25 -1.46 7.64
C PHE A 222 -7.59 -0.26 6.93
N ILE A 223 -6.28 -0.30 6.74
CA ILE A 223 -5.49 0.76 6.12
C ILE A 223 -4.43 0.16 5.20
N VAL A 224 -4.17 0.81 4.06
CA VAL A 224 -3.11 0.43 3.14
C VAL A 224 -1.92 1.37 3.29
N VAL A 225 -0.76 0.80 3.58
CA VAL A 225 0.50 1.53 3.72
C VAL A 225 1.59 0.82 2.92
N ASP A 226 2.25 1.54 2.02
CA ASP A 226 3.29 1.00 1.13
C ASP A 226 2.85 -0.26 0.37
N GLY A 227 1.57 -0.31 -0.04
CA GLY A 227 0.97 -1.43 -0.77
C GLY A 227 0.63 -2.66 0.10
N MET A 228 0.82 -2.59 1.40
CA MET A 228 0.45 -3.64 2.35
C MET A 228 -0.80 -3.26 3.14
N GLU A 229 -1.64 -4.26 3.39
CA GLU A 229 -2.86 -4.14 4.17
C GLU A 229 -2.57 -4.36 5.65
N TYR A 230 -3.00 -3.41 6.48
CA TYR A 230 -2.90 -3.49 7.93
C TYR A 230 -4.27 -3.26 8.55
N TYR A 231 -4.44 -3.81 9.74
CA TYR A 231 -5.65 -3.67 10.55
C TYR A 231 -5.30 -3.01 11.87
N THR A 232 -6.15 -2.07 12.29
CA THR A 232 -5.97 -1.33 13.54
C THR A 232 -7.29 -1.25 14.29
N ASP A 233 -7.28 -1.68 15.55
CA ASP A 233 -8.38 -1.50 16.47
C ASP A 233 -7.95 -0.65 17.65
N VAL A 234 -8.16 0.65 17.55
CA VAL A 234 -7.77 1.61 18.59
C VAL A 234 -8.53 1.37 19.89
N THR A 235 -9.78 0.89 19.82
CA THR A 235 -10.61 0.61 20.98
C THR A 235 -10.00 -0.50 21.86
N TRP A 236 -9.48 -1.56 21.25
CA TRP A 236 -8.83 -2.65 21.96
C TRP A 236 -7.42 -2.30 22.40
N GLU A 237 -6.73 -1.51 21.62
CA GLU A 237 -5.41 -0.97 21.97
C GLU A 237 -5.50 -0.06 23.21
N ASP A 238 -6.51 0.81 23.27
CA ASP A 238 -6.78 1.69 24.40
C ASP A 238 -7.21 0.90 25.66
N GLY A 239 -7.85 -0.23 25.49
CA GLY A 239 -8.23 -1.14 26.57
C GLY A 239 -7.07 -1.89 27.24
N GLY A 240 -5.82 -1.62 26.86
CA GLY A 240 -4.61 -2.21 27.45
C GLY A 240 -4.19 -3.55 26.85
N ASN A 241 -4.82 -4.00 25.79
CA ASN A 241 -4.38 -5.13 24.98
C ASN A 241 -3.38 -4.64 23.94
N GLN A 242 -2.12 -4.73 24.26
CA GLN A 242 -1.02 -4.12 23.51
C GLN A 242 -0.71 -4.78 22.18
N LEU A 243 -1.58 -4.90 21.21
CA LEU A 243 -1.17 -5.46 19.90
C LEU A 243 -2.21 -5.26 18.78
N PHE A 244 -3.03 -4.21 18.82
CA PHE A 244 -4.06 -4.00 17.81
C PHE A 244 -3.80 -2.78 16.91
N ASN A 245 -2.53 -2.43 16.74
CA ASN A 245 -2.11 -1.37 15.84
C ASN A 245 -1.24 -1.94 14.73
N MET A 246 -1.65 -1.72 13.46
CA MET A 246 -0.92 -2.14 12.26
C MET A 246 -0.68 -3.66 12.19
N LEU A 247 -1.68 -4.47 12.49
CA LEU A 247 -1.64 -5.93 12.38
C LEU A 247 -1.82 -6.39 10.93
N LEU A 248 -1.16 -7.49 10.57
CA LEU A 248 -1.45 -8.19 9.32
C LEU A 248 -2.74 -9.01 9.41
N GLY A 249 -3.34 -9.35 8.27
CA GLY A 249 -4.62 -10.06 8.22
C GLY A 249 -4.68 -11.33 9.07
N GLU A 250 -3.65 -12.17 9.02
CA GLU A 250 -3.58 -13.40 9.83
C GLU A 250 -3.54 -13.13 11.35
N GLU A 251 -3.07 -11.97 11.77
CA GLU A 251 -2.97 -11.60 13.17
C GLU A 251 -4.32 -11.12 13.70
N ILE A 252 -5.01 -10.28 12.95
CA ILE A 252 -6.33 -9.76 13.34
C ILE A 252 -7.41 -10.86 13.35
N GLU A 253 -7.36 -11.81 12.42
CA GLU A 253 -8.32 -12.91 12.31
C GLU A 253 -8.34 -13.85 13.54
N ARG A 254 -7.28 -13.85 14.34
CA ARG A 254 -7.24 -14.66 15.59
C ARG A 254 -8.20 -14.14 16.65
N THR A 255 -8.58 -12.90 16.59
CA THR A 255 -9.40 -12.22 17.61
C THR A 255 -10.66 -11.59 17.03
N HIS A 256 -10.62 -11.17 15.77
CA HIS A 256 -11.70 -10.50 15.09
C HIS A 256 -12.32 -11.40 14.03
N THR A 257 -13.63 -11.54 14.07
CA THR A 257 -14.38 -12.22 13.01
C THR A 257 -14.69 -11.22 11.91
N ILE A 258 -13.95 -11.31 10.81
CA ILE A 258 -14.21 -10.53 9.60
C ILE A 258 -15.35 -11.25 8.86
N GLU A 259 -16.59 -10.79 9.02
CA GLU A 259 -17.80 -11.41 8.41
C GLU A 259 -18.02 -11.01 6.96
N ALA A 260 -17.36 -10.20 6.40
CA ALA A 260 -17.29 -9.47 5.18
C ALA A 260 -17.06 -8.00 5.53
N VAL A 261 -16.14 -7.39 4.84
CA VAL A 261 -15.92 -5.94 4.94
C VAL A 261 -17.24 -5.28 4.50
N GLN A 262 -18.09 -4.87 5.43
CA GLN A 262 -19.29 -4.11 5.10
C GLN A 262 -18.86 -2.68 4.83
N HIS A 263 -18.57 -2.40 3.58
CA HIS A 263 -18.43 -1.05 3.09
C HIS A 263 -19.78 -0.36 3.23
N GLN A 264 -19.88 0.57 4.17
CA GLN A 264 -21.10 1.39 4.29
C GLN A 264 -21.10 2.45 3.18
N SER A 265 -21.63 2.07 2.03
CA SER A 265 -22.15 3.02 1.03
C SER A 265 -23.67 3.20 1.16
N GLN A 266 -24.25 2.98 2.35
CA GLN A 266 -25.68 3.19 2.56
C GLN A 266 -25.92 3.65 4.00
N PHE A 267 -25.90 4.99 4.17
CA PHE A 267 -26.89 5.73 4.99
C PHE A 267 -26.71 7.21 4.70
#